data_53a64194e631772939fef9f081a1a8f4
#
_entry.id   53a64194e631772939fef9f081a1a8f4
#
_cell.length_a   1.000
_cell.length_b   1.000
_cell.length_c   1.000
_cell.angle_alpha   90.00
_cell.angle_beta   90.00
_cell.angle_gamma   90.00
#
_symmetry.space_group_name_H-M   'P 1'
#
loop_
_entity.id
_entity.type
_entity.pdbx_description
1 polymer ?
#
loop_
_entity_poly.entity_id
_entity_poly.type
_entity_poly.pdbx_seq_one_letter_code
_entity_poly.pdbx_strand_id
1 'polypeptide(L)'
;MTMPIVTLKPREEIRIRRGHPWIYDNEIASVAGGPAPGDEVRAQDSRGRLLGYGFFNPVSKIRVRIFSHTSERADGEFFRGIFSAALGWRKRFFDTDNQSFRAVFGEADSAPGLIVDLFRGEPAAPGCWLSTQFLSLGVARRKDTIVAAL
;
A
#
# COMPACT_ATOMS: atom_id res chain seq x y z
N MET A 1 0.52 16.15 -15.71
CA MET A 1 -0.72 16.30 -14.89
C MET A 1 -0.31 16.45 -13.45
N THR A 2 -0.89 17.40 -12.73
CA THR A 2 -0.65 17.59 -11.29
C THR A 2 -1.37 16.48 -10.52
N MET A 3 -0.71 15.93 -9.49
CA MET A 3 -1.29 14.89 -8.63
C MET A 3 -2.54 15.43 -7.91
N PRO A 4 -3.65 14.68 -7.87
CA PRO A 4 -4.84 15.07 -7.13
C PRO A 4 -4.57 15.18 -5.62
N ILE A 5 -5.32 16.06 -4.95
CA ILE A 5 -5.09 16.40 -3.54
C ILE A 5 -6.34 16.11 -2.70
N VAL A 6 -6.14 15.41 -1.59
CA VAL A 6 -7.13 15.20 -0.54
C VAL A 6 -6.74 16.01 0.68
N THR A 7 -7.59 16.96 1.08
CA THR A 7 -7.37 17.82 2.25
C THR A 7 -8.25 17.36 3.41
N LEU A 8 -7.66 17.14 4.57
CA LEU A 8 -8.36 16.73 5.79
C LEU A 8 -8.97 17.93 6.51
N LYS A 9 -10.04 17.66 7.27
CA LYS A 9 -10.61 18.62 8.23
C LYS A 9 -9.59 18.92 9.35
N PRO A 10 -9.70 20.08 10.00
CA PRO A 10 -8.84 20.41 11.14
C PRO A 10 -8.89 19.33 12.23
N ARG A 11 -7.74 18.91 12.74
CA ARG A 11 -7.49 17.91 13.78
C ARG A 11 -7.62 16.45 13.34
N GLU A 12 -8.13 16.16 12.13
CA GLU A 12 -8.22 14.77 11.63
C GLU A 12 -6.84 14.22 11.19
N GLU A 13 -5.84 15.08 11.00
CA GLU A 13 -4.48 14.70 10.68
C GLU A 13 -3.73 13.96 11.80
N ILE A 14 -4.22 14.03 13.05
CA ILE A 14 -3.50 13.53 14.24
C ILE A 14 -3.21 12.02 14.14
N ARG A 15 -4.20 11.24 13.71
CA ARG A 15 -4.05 9.77 13.55
C ARG A 15 -3.05 9.43 12.45
N ILE A 16 -3.12 10.14 11.33
CA ILE A 16 -2.24 9.91 10.18
C ILE A 16 -0.79 10.24 10.55
N ARG A 17 -0.56 11.36 11.26
CA ARG A 17 0.77 11.71 11.79
C ARG A 17 1.35 10.70 12.79
N ARG A 18 0.49 9.94 13.45
CA ARG A 18 0.87 8.83 14.34
C ARG A 18 1.06 7.49 13.64
N GLY A 19 1.02 7.48 12.30
CA GLY A 19 1.26 6.28 11.48
C GLY A 19 0.00 5.49 11.12
N HIS A 20 -1.21 6.00 11.38
CA HIS A 20 -2.41 5.32 10.92
C HIS A 20 -2.54 5.46 9.39
N PRO A 21 -2.68 4.34 8.64
CA PRO A 21 -2.59 4.38 7.18
C PRO A 21 -3.92 4.72 6.48
N TRP A 22 -5.03 4.89 7.20
CA TRP A 22 -6.36 5.06 6.60
C TRP A 22 -6.94 6.43 6.88
N ILE A 23 -7.42 7.10 5.83
CA ILE A 23 -8.22 8.31 5.89
C ILE A 23 -9.66 7.93 5.53
N TYR A 24 -10.58 8.22 6.43
CA TYR A 24 -12.00 7.94 6.23
C TYR A 24 -12.71 9.10 5.51
N ASP A 25 -13.86 8.80 4.92
CA ASP A 25 -14.68 9.75 4.16
C ASP A 25 -15.11 10.96 4.99
N ASN A 26 -15.48 10.75 6.25
CA ASN A 26 -15.91 11.80 7.17
C ASN A 26 -14.77 12.71 7.65
N GLU A 27 -13.50 12.33 7.47
CA GLU A 27 -12.31 13.10 7.85
C GLU A 27 -11.91 14.12 6.77
N ILE A 28 -12.46 14.00 5.55
CA ILE A 28 -12.07 14.79 4.38
C ILE A 28 -12.87 16.08 4.31
N ALA A 29 -12.17 17.21 4.15
CA ALA A 29 -12.75 18.51 3.86
C ALA A 29 -12.99 18.74 2.37
N SER A 30 -12.02 18.35 1.50
CA SER A 30 -12.11 18.52 0.06
C SER A 30 -11.24 17.53 -0.71
N VAL A 31 -11.63 17.30 -1.98
CA VAL A 31 -10.86 16.53 -2.96
C VAL A 31 -10.71 17.38 -4.20
N ALA A 32 -9.50 17.66 -4.62
CA ALA A 32 -9.18 18.45 -5.82
C ALA A 32 -8.47 17.58 -6.87
N GLY A 33 -8.61 17.95 -8.14
CA GLY A 33 -7.97 17.25 -9.26
C GLY A 33 -8.73 16.05 -9.80
N GLY A 34 -9.94 15.75 -9.27
CA GLY A 34 -10.85 14.74 -9.81
C GLY A 34 -10.27 13.33 -9.90
N PRO A 35 -9.69 12.75 -8.82
CA PRO A 35 -9.07 11.44 -8.91
C PRO A 35 -10.08 10.35 -9.27
N ALA A 36 -9.69 9.45 -10.15
CA ALA A 36 -10.44 8.24 -10.46
C ALA A 36 -10.23 7.17 -9.35
N PRO A 37 -11.12 6.17 -9.26
CA PRO A 37 -10.95 5.06 -8.31
C PRO A 37 -9.59 4.37 -8.48
N GLY A 38 -8.80 4.26 -7.40
CA GLY A 38 -7.47 3.64 -7.40
C GLY A 38 -6.31 4.55 -7.80
N ASP A 39 -6.58 5.82 -8.12
CA ASP A 39 -5.52 6.79 -8.41
C ASP A 39 -4.70 7.13 -7.16
N GLU A 40 -3.46 7.54 -7.42
CA GLU A 40 -2.59 8.10 -6.39
C GLU A 40 -3.02 9.53 -6.08
N VAL A 41 -3.07 9.84 -4.80
CA VAL A 41 -3.40 11.18 -4.31
C VAL A 41 -2.41 11.62 -3.26
N ARG A 42 -2.16 12.91 -3.20
CA ARG A 42 -1.48 13.57 -2.09
C ARG A 42 -2.50 13.86 -0.98
N ALA A 43 -2.24 13.35 0.21
CA ALA A 43 -3.01 13.70 1.39
C ALA A 43 -2.31 14.84 2.15
N GLN A 44 -3.07 15.85 2.57
CA GLN A 44 -2.57 16.99 3.33
C GLN A 44 -3.54 17.38 4.45
N ASP A 45 -3.01 18.08 5.46
CA ASP A 45 -3.83 18.66 6.53
C ASP A 45 -4.54 19.95 6.06
N SER A 46 -5.36 20.53 6.93
CA SER A 46 -6.12 21.76 6.65
C SER A 46 -5.25 23.00 6.39
N ARG A 47 -3.94 22.91 6.65
CA ARG A 47 -2.95 23.97 6.41
C ARG A 47 -2.07 23.67 5.17
N GLY A 48 -2.39 22.63 4.39
CA GLY A 48 -1.64 22.22 3.20
C GLY A 48 -0.34 21.44 3.46
N ARG A 49 -0.06 21.05 4.71
CA ARG A 49 1.15 20.27 5.04
C ARG A 49 0.94 18.81 4.66
N LEU A 50 1.94 18.23 4.01
CA LEU A 50 1.91 16.83 3.56
C LEU A 50 1.68 15.88 4.74
N LEU A 51 0.80 14.90 4.52
CA LEU A 51 0.57 13.76 5.41
C LEU A 51 1.06 12.45 4.81
N GLY A 52 1.07 12.35 3.49
CA GLY A 52 1.52 11.17 2.74
C GLY A 52 0.84 11.06 1.39
N TYR A 53 1.14 9.96 0.70
CA TYR A 53 0.58 9.59 -0.59
C TYR A 53 -0.20 8.29 -0.44
N GLY A 54 -1.34 8.18 -1.10
CA GLY A 54 -2.23 7.04 -0.92
C GLY A 54 -3.08 6.74 -2.14
N PHE A 55 -3.77 5.60 -2.10
CA PHE A 55 -4.72 5.19 -3.12
C PHE A 55 -6.12 5.66 -2.75
N PHE A 56 -6.77 6.35 -3.70
CA PHE A 56 -8.11 6.91 -3.53
C PHE A 56 -9.19 5.92 -3.94
N ASN A 57 -10.28 5.87 -3.15
CA ASN A 57 -11.49 5.12 -3.49
C ASN A 57 -12.74 5.94 -3.15
N PRO A 58 -13.47 6.47 -4.16
CA PRO A 58 -14.61 7.38 -3.95
C PRO A 58 -15.85 6.72 -3.33
N VAL A 59 -15.94 5.39 -3.31
CA VAL A 59 -17.10 4.66 -2.77
C VAL A 59 -16.82 3.98 -1.44
N SER A 60 -15.55 3.85 -1.03
CA SER A 60 -15.19 3.23 0.23
C SER A 60 -15.28 4.21 1.39
N LYS A 61 -15.66 3.72 2.58
CA LYS A 61 -15.49 4.49 3.83
C LYS A 61 -14.03 4.79 4.14
N ILE A 62 -13.11 3.86 3.84
CA ILE A 62 -11.68 4.14 3.83
C ILE A 62 -11.36 4.81 2.49
N ARG A 63 -11.45 6.14 2.47
CA ARG A 63 -11.36 6.95 1.26
C ARG A 63 -9.96 7.00 0.67
N VAL A 64 -8.94 7.05 1.54
CA VAL A 64 -7.53 6.99 1.13
C VAL A 64 -6.78 5.98 1.99
N ARG A 65 -5.99 5.12 1.33
CA ARG A 65 -5.04 4.22 1.98
C ARG A 65 -3.64 4.72 1.71
N ILE A 66 -2.98 5.25 2.75
CA ILE A 66 -1.61 5.77 2.65
C ILE A 66 -0.65 4.60 2.38
N PHE A 67 0.16 4.71 1.33
CA PHE A 67 1.20 3.75 1.00
C PHE A 67 2.60 4.29 1.28
N SER A 68 2.78 5.63 1.28
CA SER A 68 4.08 6.25 1.54
C SER A 68 3.93 7.64 2.15
N HIS A 69 4.90 8.04 2.96
CA HIS A 69 5.02 9.42 3.45
C HIS A 69 6.03 10.25 2.63
N THR A 70 6.80 9.61 1.74
CA THR A 70 7.88 10.23 0.98
C THR A 70 7.79 9.99 -0.52
N SER A 71 7.37 8.80 -0.96
CA SER A 71 7.26 8.45 -2.37
C SER A 71 5.89 8.83 -2.94
N GLU A 72 5.90 9.62 -4.01
CA GLU A 72 4.69 10.07 -4.71
C GLU A 72 4.07 8.98 -5.60
N ARG A 73 4.84 7.97 -5.98
CA ARG A 73 4.43 6.93 -6.93
C ARG A 73 4.60 5.54 -6.35
N ALA A 74 3.62 4.71 -6.63
CA ALA A 74 3.63 3.28 -6.37
C ALA A 74 3.93 2.53 -7.68
N ASP A 75 5.15 2.70 -8.19
CA ASP A 75 5.66 2.06 -9.40
C ASP A 75 6.41 0.74 -9.10
N GLY A 76 7.04 0.15 -10.11
CA GLY A 76 7.77 -1.11 -9.96
C GLY A 76 8.97 -1.01 -9.01
N GLU A 77 9.65 0.12 -8.96
CA GLU A 77 10.77 0.34 -8.04
C GLU A 77 10.28 0.42 -6.58
N PHE A 78 9.19 1.15 -6.36
CA PHE A 78 8.53 1.22 -5.06
C PHE A 78 8.14 -0.17 -4.54
N PHE A 79 7.49 -1.01 -5.37
CA PHE A 79 7.09 -2.35 -4.96
C PHE A 79 8.28 -3.26 -4.72
N ARG A 80 9.34 -3.23 -5.55
CA ARG A 80 10.59 -3.97 -5.27
C ARG A 80 11.21 -3.59 -3.93
N GLY A 81 11.20 -2.29 -3.59
CA GLY A 81 11.65 -1.82 -2.28
C GLY A 81 10.84 -2.41 -1.13
N ILE A 82 9.51 -2.42 -1.23
CA ILE A 82 8.62 -3.04 -0.24
C ILE A 82 8.92 -4.54 -0.10
N PHE A 83 9.00 -5.28 -1.21
CA PHE A 83 9.23 -6.73 -1.18
C PHE A 83 10.60 -7.07 -0.57
N SER A 84 11.62 -6.32 -0.93
CA SER A 84 12.96 -6.47 -0.34
C SER A 84 12.94 -6.22 1.17
N ALA A 85 12.30 -5.15 1.62
CA ALA A 85 12.20 -4.83 3.05
C ALA A 85 11.37 -5.88 3.81
N ALA A 86 10.23 -6.29 3.26
CA ALA A 86 9.35 -7.29 3.84
C ALA A 86 10.06 -8.66 3.96
N LEU A 87 10.74 -9.10 2.90
CA LEU A 87 11.51 -10.34 2.92
C LEU A 87 12.69 -10.27 3.90
N GLY A 88 13.41 -9.14 3.92
CA GLY A 88 14.49 -8.91 4.89
C GLY A 88 14.02 -8.99 6.33
N TRP A 89 12.80 -8.53 6.62
CA TRP A 89 12.18 -8.67 7.93
C TRP A 89 11.85 -10.15 8.25
N ARG A 90 11.24 -10.90 7.29
CA ARG A 90 10.87 -12.32 7.47
C ARG A 90 12.08 -13.22 7.71
N LYS A 91 13.20 -12.96 7.05
CA LYS A 91 14.47 -13.70 7.27
C LYS A 91 14.97 -13.72 8.72
N ARG A 92 14.45 -12.82 9.56
CA ARG A 92 14.79 -12.79 11.00
C ARG A 92 14.03 -13.85 11.81
N PHE A 93 12.94 -14.38 11.29
CA PHE A 93 12.00 -15.25 12.00
C PHE A 93 11.73 -16.58 11.30
N PHE A 94 11.97 -16.65 10.00
CA PHE A 94 11.68 -17.80 9.16
C PHE A 94 12.94 -18.27 8.43
N ASP A 95 13.03 -19.58 8.24
CA ASP A 95 13.91 -20.16 7.22
C ASP A 95 13.26 -19.95 5.84
N THR A 96 13.56 -18.80 5.24
CA THR A 96 12.90 -18.36 3.99
C THR A 96 13.24 -19.23 2.79
N ASP A 97 14.24 -20.11 2.90
CA ASP A 97 14.62 -21.01 1.82
C ASP A 97 13.83 -22.33 1.86
N ASN A 98 13.36 -22.73 3.03
CA ASN A 98 12.69 -24.02 3.23
C ASN A 98 11.25 -23.93 3.74
N GLN A 99 10.83 -22.79 4.27
CA GLN A 99 9.49 -22.63 4.85
C GLN A 99 8.56 -21.84 3.94
N SER A 100 7.27 -22.18 4.01
CA SER A 100 6.19 -21.35 3.47
C SER A 100 5.80 -20.28 4.48
N PHE A 101 5.59 -19.04 4.03
CA PHE A 101 5.24 -17.93 4.91
C PHE A 101 4.54 -16.80 4.14
N ARG A 102 3.88 -15.91 4.88
CA ARG A 102 3.35 -14.66 4.34
C ARG A 102 4.47 -13.65 4.10
N ALA A 103 4.80 -13.43 2.84
CA ALA A 103 5.88 -12.54 2.42
C ALA A 103 5.51 -11.06 2.55
N VAL A 104 4.25 -10.69 2.21
CA VAL A 104 3.71 -9.33 2.35
C VAL A 104 2.36 -9.35 3.04
N PHE A 105 2.17 -8.47 4.02
CA PHE A 105 0.93 -8.38 4.79
C PHE A 105 0.37 -6.95 4.83
N GLY A 106 -0.17 -6.50 3.71
CA GLY A 106 -0.97 -5.27 3.62
C GLY A 106 -0.28 -4.04 4.21
N GLU A 107 -1.01 -3.33 5.02
CA GLU A 107 -0.60 -2.09 5.66
C GLU A 107 0.62 -2.28 6.59
N ALA A 108 0.80 -3.46 7.17
CA ALA A 108 1.94 -3.76 8.03
C ALA A 108 3.29 -3.69 7.27
N ASP A 109 3.26 -3.94 5.98
CA ASP A 109 4.43 -3.86 5.10
C ASP A 109 4.34 -2.67 4.12
N SER A 110 3.55 -1.64 4.41
CA SER A 110 3.36 -0.44 3.58
C SER A 110 2.80 -0.74 2.18
N ALA A 111 2.09 -1.85 2.01
CA ALA A 111 1.44 -2.28 0.77
C ALA A 111 -0.08 -2.41 0.96
N PRO A 112 -0.85 -1.31 1.11
CA PRO A 112 -2.25 -1.34 1.55
C PRO A 112 -3.15 -2.21 0.70
N GLY A 113 -3.65 -3.31 1.29
CA GLY A 113 -4.53 -4.26 0.61
C GLY A 113 -3.82 -5.25 -0.30
N LEU A 114 -2.48 -5.38 -0.22
CA LEU A 114 -1.71 -6.42 -0.91
C LEU A 114 -1.34 -7.52 0.08
N ILE A 115 -1.63 -8.78 -0.29
CA ILE A 115 -1.13 -9.95 0.44
C ILE A 115 -0.35 -10.81 -0.55
N VAL A 116 0.84 -11.24 -0.14
CA VAL A 116 1.65 -12.19 -0.89
C VAL A 116 2.06 -13.32 0.05
N ASP A 117 1.62 -14.53 -0.28
CA ASP A 117 2.00 -15.75 0.42
C ASP A 117 2.98 -16.55 -0.47
N LEU A 118 4.11 -16.94 0.12
CA LEU A 118 5.10 -17.78 -0.51
C LEU A 118 4.93 -19.21 -0.04
N PHE A 119 4.81 -20.13 -0.98
CA PHE A 119 4.70 -21.56 -0.75
C PHE A 119 5.95 -22.27 -1.26
N ARG A 120 6.54 -23.11 -0.42
CA ARG A 120 7.63 -24.01 -0.78
C ARG A 120 7.10 -25.40 -1.06
N GLY A 121 7.61 -26.01 -2.13
CA GLY A 121 7.35 -27.42 -2.43
C GLY A 121 8.04 -28.34 -1.45
N GLU A 122 7.59 -29.59 -1.42
CA GLU A 122 8.24 -30.65 -0.66
C GLU A 122 9.53 -31.15 -1.36
N PRO A 123 10.44 -31.84 -0.63
CA PRO A 123 11.68 -32.37 -1.25
C PRO A 123 11.45 -33.25 -2.47
N ALA A 124 10.31 -33.98 -2.53
CA ALA A 124 9.94 -34.81 -3.66
C ALA A 124 9.37 -34.03 -4.84
N ALA A 125 8.89 -32.80 -4.63
CA ALA A 125 8.34 -31.91 -5.65
C ALA A 125 8.81 -30.46 -5.35
N PRO A 126 10.09 -30.17 -5.61
CA PRO A 126 10.66 -28.87 -5.30
C PRO A 126 10.04 -27.76 -6.16
N GLY A 127 9.84 -26.60 -5.56
CA GLY A 127 9.28 -25.44 -6.24
C GLY A 127 9.04 -24.29 -5.30
N CYS A 128 8.72 -23.14 -5.88
CA CYS A 128 8.34 -21.95 -5.15
C CYS A 128 7.15 -21.31 -5.88
N TRP A 129 6.06 -21.09 -5.17
CA TRP A 129 4.86 -20.48 -5.70
C TRP A 129 4.47 -19.25 -4.87
N LEU A 130 3.97 -18.23 -5.54
CA LEU A 130 3.42 -17.06 -4.91
C LEU A 130 1.90 -17.04 -5.13
N SER A 131 1.16 -16.88 -4.03
CA SER A 131 -0.26 -16.51 -4.08
C SER A 131 -0.39 -15.04 -3.74
N THR A 132 -1.02 -14.27 -4.63
CA THR A 132 -1.15 -12.82 -4.47
C THR A 132 -2.61 -12.41 -4.43
N GLN A 133 -3.01 -11.66 -3.40
CA GLN A 133 -4.35 -11.11 -3.24
C GLN A 133 -4.33 -9.60 -3.33
N PHE A 134 -5.20 -9.02 -4.16
CA PHE A 134 -5.34 -7.58 -4.40
C PHE A 134 -6.67 -7.11 -3.79
N LEU A 135 -6.63 -6.70 -2.51
CA LEU A 135 -7.81 -6.41 -1.69
C LEU A 135 -8.21 -4.93 -1.68
N SER A 136 -7.49 -4.09 -2.40
CA SER A 136 -7.84 -2.68 -2.59
C SER A 136 -7.72 -2.26 -4.06
N LEU A 137 -8.49 -1.24 -4.48
CA LEU A 137 -8.45 -0.75 -5.86
C LEU A 137 -7.06 -0.26 -6.29
N GLY A 138 -6.31 0.35 -5.38
CA GLY A 138 -4.97 0.85 -5.68
C GLY A 138 -4.02 -0.24 -6.14
N VAL A 139 -3.94 -1.34 -5.41
CA VAL A 139 -3.09 -2.48 -5.79
C VAL A 139 -3.71 -3.31 -6.92
N ALA A 140 -5.03 -3.42 -7.01
CA ALA A 140 -5.69 -4.14 -8.09
C ALA A 140 -5.41 -3.50 -9.46
N ARG A 141 -5.41 -2.16 -9.55
CA ARG A 141 -5.06 -1.43 -10.79
C ARG A 141 -3.58 -1.53 -11.17
N ARG A 142 -2.72 -1.92 -10.23
CA ARG A 142 -1.27 -2.08 -10.41
C ARG A 142 -0.82 -3.54 -10.45
N LYS A 143 -1.77 -4.45 -10.67
CA LYS A 143 -1.51 -5.90 -10.67
C LYS A 143 -0.29 -6.28 -11.49
N ASP A 144 -0.23 -5.84 -12.74
CA ASP A 144 0.86 -6.22 -13.65
C ASP A 144 2.22 -5.65 -13.18
N THR A 145 2.22 -4.41 -12.70
CA THR A 145 3.41 -3.77 -12.10
C THR A 145 3.90 -4.51 -10.86
N ILE A 146 2.96 -4.93 -10.01
CA ILE A 146 3.25 -5.67 -8.77
C ILE A 146 3.80 -7.06 -9.10
N VAL A 147 3.14 -7.79 -10.01
CA VAL A 147 3.59 -9.12 -10.42
C VAL A 147 4.97 -9.06 -11.08
N ALA A 148 5.25 -8.05 -11.89
CA ALA A 148 6.57 -7.86 -12.49
C ALA A 148 7.67 -7.44 -11.49
N ALA A 149 7.30 -6.97 -10.31
CA ALA A 149 8.22 -6.57 -9.25
C ALA A 149 8.53 -7.71 -8.25
N LEU A 150 7.69 -8.76 -8.19
CA LEU A 150 7.86 -9.97 -7.38
C LEU A 150 8.93 -10.90 -7.95
#